data_c28b666f7cdbd0b2fb514b650c9022e2
#
_entry.id   c28b666f7cdbd0b2fb514b650c9022e2
#
_cell.length_a   1.000
_cell.length_b   1.000
_cell.length_c   1.000
_cell.angle_alpha   90.00
_cell.angle_beta   90.00
_cell.angle_gamma   90.00
#
_symmetry.space_group_name_H-M   'P 1'
#
loop_
_entity.id
_entity.type
_entity.pdbx_description
1 polymer ?
#
loop_
_entity_poly.entity_id
_entity_poly.type
_entity_poly.pdbx_seq_one_letter_code
_entity_poly.pdbx_strand_id
1 'polypeptide(L)'
;MPNGGVFSFIVSLPFCGVCRLIRHPVSRPASVTANVEDRLQFIYDFLAVDDINGDRIQDVLFLYKNTNSSNNFNRSCVDEGFSSPCTFATAVSGANGSTLWERPVAQDVALVECAVPQPRGSEAPSACILVGRPGSFIAVDSFTGETLWNHSSSFSRNASILSPLLQVPDVDSDGAPDLLVFTQEQEEVSGHLYSGSTGHQIGLRGGLGVDGESGFLLHVTRTGAHYILFPCASSLCGCSVKGLYEKVAGRDGPFKNDPHWESMLNATTRRMLSHSSGAVRYLMHVPGNTGADVLLVGSEGFVLLDGQELTPRWTPKAAHVLRKPIFGHYKPDTLAVVVENGTGTNRQILFLDLGTGAVLCSLALPSLPGGPLSASLPTADHRSAFFFWGLHELGSTSETETGEARHSLYMFHPTLPRVLLELANVSTHIVAFDAVLFEPSRHAAYILLTGPADSEAPGLVSVIKHKVRDLVPSSRVVHLGEGEPDSDQAIRDRFSRLRYRREA
;
A
#
# COMPACT_ATOMS: atom_id res chain seq x y z
N MET A 1 59.38 -13.41 42.09
CA MET A 1 59.71 -14.68 41.39
C MET A 1 58.68 -14.87 40.33
N PRO A 2 59.12 -15.18 39.18
CA PRO A 2 58.42 -14.97 37.88
C PRO A 2 57.87 -16.25 37.30
N ASN A 3 57.04 -16.11 36.29
CA ASN A 3 56.91 -17.06 35.14
C ASN A 3 55.84 -16.52 34.23
N GLY A 4 56.09 -16.18 33.03
CA GLY A 4 56.94 -16.77 31.98
C GLY A 4 56.14 -17.86 31.25
N GLY A 5 55.29 -17.51 30.32
CA GLY A 5 54.55 -18.46 29.52
C GLY A 5 54.74 -18.12 28.01
N VAL A 6 55.42 -19.00 27.36
CA VAL A 6 55.96 -18.98 26.02
C VAL A 6 54.89 -19.13 24.93
N PHE A 7 54.98 -18.28 23.92
CA PHE A 7 54.34 -18.48 22.62
C PHE A 7 55.08 -19.58 21.85
N SER A 8 54.33 -20.51 21.22
CA SER A 8 54.85 -21.39 20.21
C SER A 8 54.00 -21.28 18.97
N PHE A 9 54.59 -20.75 17.90
CA PHE A 9 54.11 -20.84 16.51
C PHE A 9 54.48 -22.19 15.95
N ILE A 10 53.53 -22.89 15.37
CA ILE A 10 53.81 -23.95 14.37
C ILE A 10 53.10 -23.58 13.09
N VAL A 11 53.92 -23.28 12.07
CA VAL A 11 53.52 -23.16 10.68
C VAL A 11 53.63 -24.55 10.07
N SER A 12 52.58 -25.05 9.48
CA SER A 12 52.60 -26.13 8.52
C SER A 12 51.49 -25.99 7.53
N LEU A 13 51.78 -25.63 6.30
CA LEU A 13 51.04 -25.95 5.07
C LEU A 13 51.63 -27.24 4.50
N PRO A 14 50.97 -28.03 3.65
CA PRO A 14 49.84 -27.73 2.77
C PRO A 14 48.82 -28.88 2.57
N PHE A 15 47.87 -28.60 1.70
CA PHE A 15 47.04 -29.45 0.83
C PHE A 15 45.58 -29.76 1.20
N CYS A 16 44.76 -29.13 0.35
CA CYS A 16 43.56 -29.69 -0.30
C CYS A 16 42.41 -30.17 0.59
N GLY A 17 41.42 -29.37 0.67
CA GLY A 17 40.12 -29.75 1.21
C GLY A 17 39.19 -28.52 1.18
N VAL A 18 38.24 -28.53 0.28
CA VAL A 18 37.16 -27.53 0.21
C VAL A 18 36.53 -27.39 1.59
N CYS A 19 36.98 -26.41 2.36
CA CYS A 19 36.26 -25.98 3.56
C CYS A 19 34.95 -25.37 3.11
N ARG A 20 33.88 -26.17 2.97
CA ARG A 20 32.53 -25.69 3.04
C ARG A 20 32.38 -25.06 4.41
N LEU A 21 32.45 -23.75 4.45
CA LEU A 21 31.89 -22.97 5.55
C LEU A 21 30.41 -23.37 5.66
N ILE A 22 30.12 -24.31 6.55
CA ILE A 22 28.77 -24.55 7.02
C ILE A 22 28.42 -23.27 7.80
N ARG A 23 27.86 -22.27 7.09
CA ARG A 23 27.12 -21.22 7.74
C ARG A 23 25.95 -21.93 8.41
N HIS A 24 26.01 -22.12 9.71
CA HIS A 24 24.84 -22.42 10.49
C HIS A 24 23.83 -21.34 10.13
N PRO A 25 22.64 -21.67 9.61
CA PRO A 25 21.62 -20.67 9.40
C PRO A 25 21.28 -20.17 10.80
N VAL A 26 21.59 -18.90 11.07
CA VAL A 26 21.04 -18.21 12.24
C VAL A 26 19.53 -18.37 12.06
N SER A 27 18.90 -19.12 12.94
CA SER A 27 17.46 -19.33 12.91
C SER A 27 16.82 -17.97 13.22
N ARG A 28 16.42 -17.26 12.14
CA ARG A 28 15.71 -15.99 12.29
C ARG A 28 14.36 -16.28 12.92
N PRO A 29 13.86 -15.43 13.82
CA PRO A 29 12.60 -15.67 14.50
C PRO A 29 11.46 -15.86 13.50
N ALA A 30 10.55 -16.77 13.80
CA ALA A 30 9.37 -17.06 12.97
C ALA A 30 8.41 -15.86 12.90
N SER A 31 8.39 -15.06 13.95
CA SER A 31 7.61 -13.83 14.08
C SER A 31 8.47 -12.72 14.67
N VAL A 32 8.19 -11.51 14.28
CA VAL A 32 8.75 -10.29 14.83
C VAL A 32 7.59 -9.44 15.30
N THR A 33 7.64 -9.00 16.55
CA THR A 33 6.65 -8.09 17.13
C THR A 33 7.39 -6.90 17.72
N ALA A 34 7.03 -5.69 17.28
CA ALA A 34 7.46 -4.46 17.90
C ALA A 34 6.24 -3.81 18.56
N ASN A 35 6.34 -3.53 19.85
CA ASN A 35 5.31 -2.83 20.60
C ASN A 35 5.79 -1.40 20.84
N VAL A 36 4.96 -0.45 20.50
CA VAL A 36 5.14 0.97 20.81
C VAL A 36 4.24 1.29 22.00
N GLU A 37 4.79 1.91 23.02
CA GLU A 37 4.23 1.97 24.39
C GLU A 37 2.82 2.56 24.56
N ASP A 38 2.23 2.31 25.74
CA ASP A 38 0.85 2.53 26.20
C ASP A 38 0.30 3.98 26.19
N ARG A 39 0.96 4.93 25.51
CA ARG A 39 0.61 6.37 25.53
C ARG A 39 0.21 6.92 24.17
N LEU A 40 -0.05 6.06 23.21
CA LEU A 40 -0.44 6.47 21.88
C LEU A 40 -1.89 6.96 21.87
N GLN A 41 -2.14 8.11 21.24
CA GLN A 41 -3.47 8.70 21.12
C GLN A 41 -4.15 8.36 19.79
N PHE A 42 -3.36 8.08 18.74
CA PHE A 42 -3.90 7.85 17.40
C PHE A 42 -2.87 7.11 16.53
N ILE A 43 -3.35 6.26 15.63
CA ILE A 43 -2.54 5.61 14.60
C ILE A 43 -3.13 5.89 13.23
N TYR A 44 -2.28 6.18 12.25
CA TYR A 44 -2.69 6.45 10.88
C TYR A 44 -2.85 5.14 10.11
N ASP A 45 -3.86 5.08 9.24
CA ASP A 45 -4.05 3.99 8.26
C ASP A 45 -3.00 4.13 7.14
N PHE A 46 -1.76 3.94 7.52
CA PHE A 46 -0.60 4.01 6.66
C PHE A 46 0.44 2.97 7.05
N LEU A 47 0.89 2.22 6.06
CA LEU A 47 1.95 1.23 6.19
C LEU A 47 2.80 1.26 4.93
N ALA A 48 4.10 1.49 5.07
CA ALA A 48 5.06 1.33 3.99
C ALA A 48 6.08 0.25 4.35
N VAL A 49 6.60 -0.42 3.32
CA VAL A 49 7.52 -1.55 3.48
C VAL A 49 8.69 -1.38 2.52
N ASP A 50 9.91 -1.33 3.07
CA ASP A 50 11.15 -1.22 2.31
C ASP A 50 12.33 -1.84 3.10
N ASP A 51 13.45 -2.09 2.45
CA ASP A 51 14.70 -2.54 3.11
C ASP A 51 15.50 -1.32 3.57
N ILE A 52 15.10 -0.76 4.71
CA ILE A 52 15.62 0.51 5.25
C ILE A 52 17.07 0.36 5.74
N ASN A 53 17.41 -0.78 6.30
CA ASN A 53 18.74 -1.03 6.91
C ASN A 53 19.70 -1.82 6.01
N GLY A 54 19.30 -2.18 4.78
CA GLY A 54 20.11 -2.89 3.80
C GLY A 54 20.38 -4.36 4.11
N ASP A 55 19.58 -5.00 4.98
CA ASP A 55 19.75 -6.41 5.37
C ASP A 55 19.00 -7.40 4.46
N ARG A 56 18.35 -6.91 3.42
CA ARG A 56 17.50 -7.62 2.46
C ARG A 56 16.24 -8.21 3.08
N ILE A 57 15.83 -7.68 4.21
CA ILE A 57 14.55 -7.99 4.84
C ILE A 57 13.76 -6.70 4.89
N GLN A 58 12.57 -6.74 4.34
CA GLN A 58 11.71 -5.57 4.35
C GLN A 58 11.39 -5.14 5.77
N ASP A 59 11.70 -3.89 6.07
CA ASP A 59 11.38 -3.18 7.29
C ASP A 59 10.02 -2.50 7.16
N VAL A 60 9.50 -1.97 8.23
CA VAL A 60 8.15 -1.42 8.30
C VAL A 60 8.18 0.03 8.76
N LEU A 61 7.57 0.91 7.99
CA LEU A 61 7.39 2.31 8.32
C LEU A 61 5.91 2.59 8.55
N PHE A 62 5.59 3.27 9.64
CA PHE A 62 4.23 3.68 10.00
C PHE A 62 4.23 5.01 10.77
N LEU A 63 3.03 5.60 10.90
CA LEU A 63 2.82 6.88 11.57
C LEU A 63 1.89 6.71 12.77
N TYR A 64 2.18 7.44 13.84
CA TYR A 64 1.31 7.49 15.01
C TYR A 64 1.42 8.83 15.73
N LYS A 65 0.41 9.16 16.55
CA LYS A 65 0.38 10.36 17.39
C LYS A 65 0.76 10.03 18.82
N ASN A 66 1.65 10.83 19.41
CA ASN A 66 2.11 10.63 20.79
C ASN A 66 2.12 11.95 21.57
N THR A 67 1.91 11.86 22.89
CA THR A 67 1.95 13.00 23.81
C THR A 67 3.33 13.29 24.37
N ASN A 68 4.25 12.35 24.29
CA ASN A 68 5.56 12.44 24.94
C ASN A 68 6.73 12.36 23.95
N SER A 69 7.95 12.49 24.52
CA SER A 69 9.18 12.22 23.81
C SER A 69 9.26 10.78 23.34
N SER A 70 9.93 10.54 22.22
CA SER A 70 10.36 9.22 21.80
C SER A 70 11.14 8.54 22.94
N ASN A 71 10.72 7.34 23.32
CA ASN A 71 11.39 6.61 24.40
C ASN A 71 12.78 6.12 24.01
N ASN A 72 13.03 5.96 22.69
CA ASN A 72 14.26 5.39 22.19
C ASN A 72 15.31 6.43 21.73
N PHE A 73 14.89 7.64 21.34
CA PHE A 73 15.77 8.62 20.68
C PHE A 73 15.78 10.00 21.32
N ASN A 74 15.18 10.18 22.49
CA ASN A 74 15.16 11.42 23.27
C ASN A 74 14.70 12.67 22.50
N ARG A 75 13.81 12.50 21.51
CA ARG A 75 13.23 13.60 20.73
C ARG A 75 11.77 13.78 21.10
N SER A 76 11.39 15.02 21.40
CA SER A 76 10.01 15.38 21.74
C SER A 76 9.35 16.23 20.66
N CYS A 77 8.03 16.32 20.69
CA CYS A 77 7.29 17.25 19.84
C CYS A 77 7.83 18.67 19.94
N VAL A 78 8.15 19.11 21.16
CA VAL A 78 8.58 20.48 21.45
C VAL A 78 9.97 20.78 20.86
N ASP A 79 10.87 19.78 20.83
CA ASP A 79 12.22 19.94 20.26
C ASP A 79 12.17 20.25 18.75
N GLU A 80 11.14 19.72 18.04
CA GLU A 80 10.92 20.00 16.62
C GLU A 80 9.90 21.13 16.37
N GLY A 81 9.50 21.84 17.44
CA GLY A 81 8.59 22.99 17.33
C GLY A 81 7.09 22.66 17.22
N PHE A 82 6.70 21.42 17.51
CA PHE A 82 5.30 21.01 17.52
C PHE A 82 4.68 21.07 18.91
N SER A 83 3.36 21.30 18.96
CA SER A 83 2.60 21.14 20.20
C SER A 83 2.39 19.64 20.49
N SER A 84 2.36 19.26 21.76
CA SER A 84 2.01 17.90 22.18
C SER A 84 0.47 17.75 22.26
N PRO A 85 -0.13 16.67 21.67
CA PRO A 85 0.51 15.58 20.94
C PRO A 85 0.89 15.95 19.49
N CYS A 86 1.90 15.29 18.93
CA CYS A 86 2.29 15.44 17.54
C CYS A 86 2.45 14.08 16.85
N THR A 87 2.62 14.10 15.54
CA THR A 87 2.80 12.88 14.72
C THR A 87 4.26 12.48 14.67
N PHE A 88 4.51 11.22 14.97
CA PHE A 88 5.78 10.53 14.82
C PHE A 88 5.76 9.64 13.59
N ALA A 89 6.87 9.60 12.88
CA ALA A 89 7.19 8.56 11.91
C ALA A 89 8.20 7.60 12.54
N THR A 90 7.99 6.31 12.31
CA THR A 90 8.83 5.25 12.89
C THR A 90 9.12 4.19 11.86
N ALA A 91 10.39 3.78 11.79
CA ALA A 91 10.82 2.60 11.05
C ALA A 91 11.28 1.50 12.01
N VAL A 92 10.79 0.30 11.76
CA VAL A 92 11.03 -0.89 12.59
C VAL A 92 11.63 -2.00 11.74
N SER A 93 12.73 -2.62 12.24
CA SER A 93 13.37 -3.72 11.54
C SER A 93 12.45 -4.92 11.39
N GLY A 94 12.24 -5.33 10.15
CA GLY A 94 11.51 -6.55 9.81
C GLY A 94 12.25 -7.84 10.12
N ALA A 95 13.51 -7.75 10.54
CA ALA A 95 14.33 -8.89 10.93
C ALA A 95 14.15 -9.28 12.40
N ASN A 96 14.06 -8.27 13.29
CA ASN A 96 14.07 -8.49 14.74
C ASN A 96 13.11 -7.60 15.53
N GLY A 97 12.42 -6.65 14.88
CA GLY A 97 11.46 -5.74 15.52
C GLY A 97 12.11 -4.57 16.28
N SER A 98 13.43 -4.36 16.18
CA SER A 98 14.04 -3.19 16.78
C SER A 98 13.66 -1.92 16.01
N THR A 99 13.46 -0.82 16.73
CA THR A 99 13.27 0.50 16.12
C THR A 99 14.58 0.92 15.44
N LEU A 100 14.51 1.20 14.13
CA LEU A 100 15.63 1.70 13.34
C LEU A 100 15.80 3.20 13.57
N TRP A 101 14.70 3.93 13.42
CA TRP A 101 14.60 5.34 13.72
C TRP A 101 13.16 5.72 14.09
N GLU A 102 13.00 6.81 14.82
CA GLU A 102 11.74 7.35 15.28
C GLU A 102 11.87 8.86 15.44
N ARG A 103 10.98 9.64 14.80
CA ARG A 103 11.07 11.11 14.83
C ARG A 103 9.69 11.77 14.80
N PRO A 104 9.50 12.89 15.52
CA PRO A 104 8.36 13.76 15.32
C PRO A 104 8.50 14.46 13.95
N VAL A 105 7.45 14.38 13.13
CA VAL A 105 7.51 14.85 11.74
C VAL A 105 6.49 15.93 11.41
N ALA A 106 5.37 16.00 12.12
CA ALA A 106 4.32 16.98 11.88
C ALA A 106 3.41 17.16 13.10
N GLN A 107 2.63 18.23 13.14
CA GLN A 107 1.57 18.39 14.14
C GLN A 107 0.44 17.38 13.92
N ASP A 108 0.03 17.23 12.67
CA ASP A 108 -0.96 16.26 12.19
C ASP A 108 -0.68 15.95 10.72
N VAL A 109 -1.02 14.74 10.24
CA VAL A 109 -0.80 14.32 8.87
C VAL A 109 -2.15 14.00 8.22
N ALA A 110 -2.37 14.54 7.03
CA ALA A 110 -3.56 14.28 6.22
C ALA A 110 -3.29 13.31 5.09
N LEU A 111 -2.06 13.31 4.56
CA LEU A 111 -1.66 12.48 3.43
C LEU A 111 -0.18 12.15 3.56
N VAL A 112 0.16 10.90 3.26
CA VAL A 112 1.55 10.43 3.17
C VAL A 112 1.73 9.59 1.92
N GLU A 113 2.86 9.79 1.25
CA GLU A 113 3.30 9.02 0.08
C GLU A 113 4.78 8.74 0.23
N CYS A 114 5.17 7.47 0.20
CA CYS A 114 6.56 7.03 0.28
C CYS A 114 7.07 6.54 -1.08
N ALA A 115 8.35 6.16 -1.13
CA ALA A 115 9.06 5.76 -2.35
C ALA A 115 9.09 6.85 -3.44
N VAL A 116 9.11 8.12 -3.02
CA VAL A 116 9.30 9.26 -3.96
C VAL A 116 10.79 9.38 -4.27
N PRO A 117 11.22 9.18 -5.53
CA PRO A 117 12.62 9.25 -5.93
C PRO A 117 13.20 10.64 -5.65
N GLN A 118 14.43 10.70 -5.18
CA GLN A 118 15.19 11.93 -4.99
C GLN A 118 16.17 12.15 -6.16
N PRO A 119 16.69 13.38 -6.35
CA PRO A 119 17.61 13.69 -7.45
C PRO A 119 18.83 12.77 -7.46
N ARG A 120 19.36 12.49 -8.64
CA ARG A 120 20.59 11.70 -8.79
C ARG A 120 21.75 12.39 -8.05
N GLY A 121 22.40 11.64 -7.17
CA GLY A 121 23.48 12.14 -6.31
C GLY A 121 23.03 12.62 -4.94
N SER A 122 21.75 12.54 -4.61
CA SER A 122 21.26 12.66 -3.23
C SER A 122 21.73 11.47 -2.40
N GLU A 123 22.04 11.71 -1.12
CA GLU A 123 22.31 10.64 -0.16
C GLU A 123 21.05 9.81 0.14
N ALA A 124 19.86 10.42 0.00
CA ALA A 124 18.57 9.77 0.15
C ALA A 124 18.03 9.32 -1.21
N PRO A 125 18.03 8.02 -1.53
CA PRO A 125 17.50 7.52 -2.80
C PRO A 125 15.98 7.64 -2.90
N SER A 126 15.26 7.66 -1.77
CA SER A 126 13.81 7.84 -1.71
C SER A 126 13.37 8.60 -0.46
N ALA A 127 12.25 9.28 -0.57
CA ALA A 127 11.64 10.03 0.52
C ALA A 127 10.18 9.61 0.76
N CYS A 128 9.72 9.87 1.98
CA CYS A 128 8.30 9.92 2.31
C CYS A 128 7.86 11.38 2.34
N ILE A 129 6.84 11.71 1.57
CA ILE A 129 6.25 13.04 1.51
C ILE A 129 5.02 13.06 2.42
N LEU A 130 5.01 13.99 3.35
CA LEU A 130 3.91 14.18 4.31
C LEU A 130 3.24 15.53 4.05
N VAL A 131 1.94 15.50 3.90
CA VAL A 131 1.10 16.71 3.83
C VAL A 131 0.39 16.84 5.17
N GLY A 132 0.78 17.84 5.95
CA GLY A 132 0.31 18.01 7.31
C GLY A 132 -0.78 19.05 7.45
N ARG A 133 -1.43 19.07 8.61
CA ARG A 133 -2.36 20.10 9.06
C ARG A 133 -1.77 20.80 10.29
N PRO A 134 -1.84 22.14 10.40
CA PRO A 134 -2.38 23.11 9.46
C PRO A 134 -1.36 23.55 8.39
N GLY A 135 -1.32 22.86 7.27
CA GLY A 135 -0.58 23.36 6.11
C GLY A 135 0.94 23.20 6.17
N SER A 136 1.46 22.06 6.58
CA SER A 136 2.87 21.68 6.43
C SER A 136 3.06 20.73 5.24
N PHE A 137 4.20 20.86 4.55
CA PHE A 137 4.62 20.00 3.45
C PHE A 137 6.07 19.59 3.69
N ILE A 138 6.29 18.30 3.90
CA ILE A 138 7.54 17.80 4.48
C ILE A 138 8.00 16.58 3.70
N ALA A 139 9.30 16.53 3.40
CA ALA A 139 9.96 15.31 2.94
C ALA A 139 10.86 14.75 4.03
N VAL A 140 10.75 13.46 4.25
CA VAL A 140 11.54 12.71 5.21
C VAL A 140 12.30 11.63 4.46
N ASP A 141 13.60 11.54 4.69
CA ASP A 141 14.41 10.43 4.20
C ASP A 141 13.89 9.11 4.79
N SER A 142 13.51 8.17 3.93
CA SER A 142 12.95 6.88 4.38
C SER A 142 13.95 6.00 5.13
N PHE A 143 15.27 6.18 4.93
CA PHE A 143 16.33 5.38 5.55
C PHE A 143 16.73 5.90 6.92
N THR A 144 16.81 7.22 7.09
CA THR A 144 17.31 7.85 8.32
C THR A 144 16.23 8.51 9.15
N GLY A 145 15.07 8.77 8.57
CA GLY A 145 14.01 9.58 9.17
C GLY A 145 14.37 11.08 9.24
N GLU A 146 15.45 11.54 8.60
CA GLU A 146 15.83 12.95 8.59
C GLU A 146 14.95 13.77 7.68
N THR A 147 14.62 14.97 8.11
CA THR A 147 13.85 15.91 7.31
C THR A 147 14.75 16.44 6.20
N LEU A 148 14.40 16.16 4.94
CA LEU A 148 15.09 16.65 3.76
C LEU A 148 14.73 18.11 3.49
N TRP A 149 13.44 18.43 3.57
CA TRP A 149 12.91 19.78 3.48
C TRP A 149 11.57 19.89 4.20
N ASN A 150 11.25 21.09 4.67
CA ASN A 150 9.99 21.39 5.36
C ASN A 150 9.53 22.80 4.97
N HIS A 151 8.33 22.90 4.43
CA HIS A 151 7.72 24.14 4.00
C HIS A 151 6.32 24.31 4.55
N SER A 152 5.95 25.57 4.78
CA SER A 152 4.54 25.91 4.98
C SER A 152 3.83 25.76 3.64
N SER A 153 2.77 24.97 3.58
CA SER A 153 1.94 24.88 2.38
C SER A 153 1.10 26.16 2.21
N SER A 154 0.77 26.46 0.96
CA SER A 154 -0.14 27.55 0.61
C SER A 154 -1.62 27.21 0.79
N PHE A 155 -1.92 26.03 1.37
CA PHE A 155 -3.29 25.59 1.54
C PHE A 155 -4.01 26.44 2.59
N SER A 156 -5.28 26.75 2.32
CA SER A 156 -6.18 27.32 3.34
C SER A 156 -6.31 26.33 4.51
N ARG A 157 -6.40 26.87 5.73
CA ARG A 157 -6.62 26.04 6.93
C ARG A 157 -7.89 25.19 6.88
N ASN A 158 -8.86 25.63 6.08
CA ASN A 158 -10.15 24.95 5.91
C ASN A 158 -10.19 24.04 4.67
N ALA A 159 -9.12 23.96 3.90
CA ALA A 159 -9.05 23.10 2.74
C ALA A 159 -8.92 21.63 3.16
N SER A 160 -9.75 20.77 2.58
CA SER A 160 -9.59 19.32 2.66
C SER A 160 -8.51 18.87 1.67
N ILE A 161 -7.56 18.08 2.13
CA ILE A 161 -6.52 17.49 1.29
C ILE A 161 -7.07 16.19 0.70
N LEU A 162 -6.99 16.07 -0.62
CA LEU A 162 -7.52 14.93 -1.37
C LEU A 162 -6.39 13.97 -1.75
N SER A 163 -6.61 12.68 -1.58
CA SER A 163 -5.65 11.61 -1.91
C SER A 163 -5.89 11.02 -3.31
N PRO A 164 -4.86 10.43 -3.93
CA PRO A 164 -3.45 10.44 -3.55
C PRO A 164 -2.73 11.71 -3.99
N LEU A 165 -1.52 11.93 -3.46
CA LEU A 165 -0.52 12.80 -4.07
C LEU A 165 -0.05 12.16 -5.38
N LEU A 166 0.10 12.94 -6.46
CA LEU A 166 0.59 12.44 -7.74
C LEU A 166 2.02 12.89 -8.00
N GLN A 167 2.86 11.96 -8.43
CA GLN A 167 4.17 12.27 -8.99
C GLN A 167 4.00 12.58 -10.47
N VAL A 168 4.33 13.81 -10.88
CA VAL A 168 4.30 14.25 -12.27
C VAL A 168 5.73 14.40 -12.81
N PRO A 169 5.94 14.43 -14.15
CA PRO A 169 7.26 14.66 -14.69
C PRO A 169 7.91 15.94 -14.16
N ASP A 170 9.23 15.88 -13.98
CA ASP A 170 10.09 17.00 -13.61
C ASP A 170 9.91 18.19 -14.55
N VAL A 171 9.34 19.30 -14.06
CA VAL A 171 9.06 20.52 -14.86
C VAL A 171 10.01 21.64 -14.56
N ASP A 172 10.72 21.61 -13.44
CA ASP A 172 11.73 22.60 -13.07
C ASP A 172 13.16 22.15 -13.40
N SER A 173 13.30 20.89 -13.86
CA SER A 173 14.55 20.27 -14.30
C SER A 173 15.59 20.11 -13.18
N ASP A 174 15.11 19.84 -11.96
CA ASP A 174 15.95 19.60 -10.79
C ASP A 174 16.40 18.13 -10.64
N GLY A 175 15.85 17.24 -11.46
CA GLY A 175 16.21 15.82 -11.52
C GLY A 175 15.35 14.91 -10.67
N ALA A 176 14.34 15.44 -9.98
CA ALA A 176 13.31 14.68 -9.28
C ALA A 176 11.94 14.86 -9.97
N PRO A 177 11.03 13.87 -9.90
CA PRO A 177 9.65 14.08 -10.30
C PRO A 177 8.99 15.10 -9.38
N ASP A 178 8.16 15.97 -9.96
CA ASP A 178 7.41 16.97 -9.21
C ASP A 178 6.16 16.37 -8.56
N LEU A 179 5.63 17.08 -7.58
CA LEU A 179 4.55 16.62 -6.73
C LEU A 179 3.30 17.46 -6.94
N LEU A 180 2.19 16.81 -7.22
CA LEU A 180 0.90 17.46 -7.39
C LEU A 180 -0.04 17.05 -6.26
N VAL A 181 -0.44 18.03 -5.46
CA VAL A 181 -1.35 17.89 -4.33
C VAL A 181 -2.69 18.53 -4.68
N PHE A 182 -3.78 17.83 -4.39
CA PHE A 182 -5.13 18.35 -4.58
C PHE A 182 -5.75 18.76 -3.27
N THR A 183 -6.42 19.88 -3.29
CA THR A 183 -7.20 20.37 -2.16
C THR A 183 -8.61 20.72 -2.60
N GLN A 184 -9.56 20.55 -1.70
CA GLN A 184 -10.93 20.98 -1.90
C GLN A 184 -11.28 22.08 -0.89
N GLU A 185 -11.75 23.20 -1.39
CA GLU A 185 -12.25 24.31 -0.59
C GLU A 185 -13.67 24.62 -1.05
N GLN A 186 -14.64 24.48 -0.15
CA GLN A 186 -16.06 24.47 -0.49
C GLN A 186 -16.39 23.36 -1.50
N GLU A 187 -16.73 23.70 -2.73
CA GLU A 187 -17.04 22.77 -3.82
C GLU A 187 -15.99 22.81 -4.96
N GLU A 188 -14.89 23.55 -4.79
CA GLU A 188 -13.87 23.69 -5.81
C GLU A 188 -12.63 22.88 -5.49
N VAL A 189 -12.23 22.02 -6.43
CA VAL A 189 -10.94 21.30 -6.39
C VAL A 189 -9.86 22.15 -7.03
N SER A 190 -8.74 22.28 -6.33
CA SER A 190 -7.54 22.97 -6.78
C SER A 190 -6.32 22.07 -6.74
N GLY A 191 -5.47 22.16 -7.76
CA GLY A 191 -4.15 21.51 -7.81
C GLY A 191 -3.04 22.47 -7.41
N HIS A 192 -2.08 21.97 -6.64
CA HIS A 192 -0.87 22.68 -6.21
C HIS A 192 0.34 21.88 -6.64
N LEU A 193 1.23 22.50 -7.38
CA LEU A 193 2.44 21.86 -7.90
C LEU A 193 3.65 22.25 -7.05
N TYR A 194 4.47 21.27 -6.67
CA TYR A 194 5.66 21.44 -5.85
C TYR A 194 6.85 20.71 -6.47
N SER A 195 8.04 21.31 -6.38
CA SER A 195 9.28 20.63 -6.71
C SER A 195 9.50 19.42 -5.80
N GLY A 196 9.78 18.25 -6.36
CA GLY A 196 10.01 17.03 -5.61
C GLY A 196 11.32 17.01 -4.83
N SER A 197 12.33 17.78 -5.29
CA SER A 197 13.63 17.84 -4.62
C SER A 197 13.68 18.88 -3.50
N THR A 198 12.96 19.99 -3.65
CA THR A 198 13.04 21.12 -2.71
C THR A 198 11.78 21.40 -1.92
N GLY A 199 10.64 20.87 -2.36
CA GLY A 199 9.33 21.14 -1.76
C GLY A 199 8.79 22.56 -2.01
N HIS A 200 9.47 23.38 -2.80
CA HIS A 200 8.97 24.71 -3.14
C HIS A 200 7.80 24.63 -4.11
N GLN A 201 6.79 25.46 -3.87
CA GLN A 201 5.66 25.55 -4.77
C GLN A 201 6.05 26.14 -6.12
N ILE A 202 5.64 25.47 -7.19
CA ILE A 202 5.83 25.91 -8.57
C ILE A 202 4.59 26.69 -9.02
N GLY A 203 4.68 28.00 -9.11
CA GLY A 203 3.59 28.86 -9.53
C GLY A 203 2.48 29.06 -8.49
N LEU A 204 1.25 29.25 -8.96
CA LEU A 204 0.06 29.50 -8.13
C LEU A 204 -0.84 28.25 -8.06
N ARG A 205 -1.94 28.30 -7.28
CA ARG A 205 -2.96 27.25 -7.30
C ARG A 205 -3.71 27.23 -8.63
N GLY A 206 -4.00 26.05 -9.16
CA GLY A 206 -4.81 25.85 -10.36
C GLY A 206 -6.16 25.24 -10.04
N GLY A 207 -7.24 26.03 -10.11
CA GLY A 207 -8.60 25.51 -9.94
C GLY A 207 -8.97 24.59 -11.11
N LEU A 208 -9.57 23.42 -10.81
CA LEU A 208 -10.08 22.50 -11.83
C LEU A 208 -11.47 22.91 -12.34
N GLY A 209 -12.18 23.76 -11.59
CA GLY A 209 -13.51 24.27 -11.94
C GLY A 209 -14.61 23.23 -11.88
N VAL A 210 -14.45 22.21 -11.05
CA VAL A 210 -15.40 21.12 -10.81
C VAL A 210 -15.28 20.63 -9.37
N ASP A 211 -16.36 20.01 -8.89
CA ASP A 211 -16.35 19.21 -7.69
C ASP A 211 -15.63 17.89 -8.00
N GLY A 212 -14.87 17.42 -7.04
CA GLY A 212 -14.17 16.14 -7.17
C GLY A 212 -14.03 15.47 -5.82
N GLU A 213 -13.85 14.16 -5.85
CA GLU A 213 -13.56 13.34 -4.68
C GLU A 213 -12.13 12.82 -4.77
N SER A 214 -11.61 12.26 -3.69
CA SER A 214 -10.34 11.55 -3.67
C SER A 214 -10.32 10.43 -4.72
N GLY A 215 -9.12 10.05 -5.17
CA GLY A 215 -8.94 8.98 -6.15
C GLY A 215 -8.37 9.46 -7.48
N PHE A 216 -7.50 10.48 -7.43
CA PHE A 216 -6.79 10.98 -8.61
C PHE A 216 -5.84 9.93 -9.18
N LEU A 217 -5.75 9.87 -10.51
CA LEU A 217 -4.89 8.95 -11.25
C LEU A 217 -4.17 9.70 -12.36
N LEU A 218 -2.83 9.65 -12.36
CA LEU A 218 -2.04 10.19 -13.46
C LEU A 218 -2.01 9.19 -14.60
N HIS A 219 -2.55 9.56 -15.75
CA HIS A 219 -2.60 8.72 -16.95
C HIS A 219 -1.68 9.26 -18.05
N VAL A 220 -0.98 8.35 -18.74
CA VAL A 220 -0.09 8.70 -19.84
C VAL A 220 -0.62 8.08 -21.13
N THR A 221 -0.91 8.91 -22.12
CA THR A 221 -1.41 8.46 -23.43
C THR A 221 -0.27 7.88 -24.29
N ARG A 222 -0.61 7.21 -25.40
CA ARG A 222 0.38 6.70 -26.35
C ARG A 222 1.29 7.80 -26.95
N THR A 223 0.78 9.02 -27.04
CA THR A 223 1.56 10.17 -27.53
C THR A 223 2.52 10.72 -26.47
N GLY A 224 2.46 10.20 -25.23
CA GLY A 224 3.22 10.66 -24.09
C GLY A 224 2.65 11.94 -23.46
N ALA A 225 1.40 12.25 -23.71
CA ALA A 225 0.68 13.31 -23.02
C ALA A 225 0.17 12.81 -21.66
N HIS A 226 0.20 13.69 -20.65
CA HIS A 226 -0.19 13.37 -19.28
C HIS A 226 -1.54 13.99 -18.94
N TYR A 227 -2.44 13.16 -18.42
CA TYR A 227 -3.76 13.56 -17.97
C TYR A 227 -3.99 13.11 -16.54
N ILE A 228 -4.70 13.91 -15.78
CA ILE A 228 -5.18 13.58 -14.44
C ILE A 228 -6.62 13.13 -14.59
N LEU A 229 -6.91 11.90 -14.21
CA LEU A 229 -8.26 11.34 -14.15
C LEU A 229 -8.75 11.36 -12.72
N PHE A 230 -10.01 11.64 -12.48
CA PHE A 230 -10.59 11.65 -11.13
C PHE A 230 -12.10 11.41 -11.14
N PRO A 231 -12.65 10.87 -10.05
CA PRO A 231 -14.10 10.74 -9.86
C PRO A 231 -14.79 12.11 -9.78
N CYS A 232 -15.92 12.22 -10.46
CA CYS A 232 -16.82 13.34 -10.31
C CYS A 232 -18.27 12.83 -10.33
N ALA A 233 -18.82 12.54 -9.15
CA ALA A 233 -20.10 11.85 -8.95
C ALA A 233 -20.15 10.50 -9.72
N SER A 234 -21.06 10.32 -10.66
CA SER A 234 -21.20 9.12 -11.50
C SER A 234 -20.42 9.20 -12.82
N SER A 235 -19.44 10.08 -12.91
CA SER A 235 -18.69 10.32 -14.14
C SER A 235 -17.19 10.20 -13.90
N LEU A 236 -16.44 9.94 -14.98
CA LEU A 236 -15.00 10.10 -15.02
C LEU A 236 -14.68 11.49 -15.56
N CYS A 237 -14.01 12.27 -14.75
CA CYS A 237 -13.50 13.58 -15.11
C CYS A 237 -12.01 13.55 -15.38
N GLY A 238 -11.50 14.58 -16.03
CA GLY A 238 -10.08 14.70 -16.28
C GLY A 238 -9.66 16.12 -16.63
N CYS A 239 -8.35 16.34 -16.57
CA CYS A 239 -7.70 17.53 -17.09
C CYS A 239 -6.31 17.19 -17.60
N SER A 240 -5.82 17.92 -18.61
CA SER A 240 -4.43 17.75 -19.03
C SER A 240 -3.48 18.35 -18.01
N VAL A 241 -2.37 17.67 -17.75
CA VAL A 241 -1.30 18.19 -16.89
C VAL A 241 -0.72 19.44 -17.50
N LYS A 242 -0.62 19.51 -18.84
CA LYS A 242 -0.20 20.71 -19.56
C LYS A 242 -1.09 21.90 -19.24
N GLY A 243 -2.40 21.77 -19.42
CA GLY A 243 -3.34 22.86 -19.16
C GLY A 243 -3.38 23.30 -17.68
N LEU A 244 -3.18 22.36 -16.75
CA LEU A 244 -3.03 22.69 -15.33
C LEU A 244 -1.73 23.46 -15.08
N TYR A 245 -0.60 22.99 -15.65
CA TYR A 245 0.70 23.64 -15.50
C TYR A 245 0.69 25.08 -16.05
N GLU A 246 0.14 25.28 -17.24
CA GLU A 246 0.02 26.62 -17.85
C GLU A 246 -0.78 27.60 -16.98
N LYS A 247 -1.84 27.12 -16.35
CA LYS A 247 -2.60 27.92 -15.38
C LYS A 247 -1.80 28.27 -14.13
N VAL A 248 -1.06 27.28 -13.59
CA VAL A 248 -0.31 27.39 -12.34
C VAL A 248 0.94 28.23 -12.53
N ALA A 249 1.74 27.94 -13.55
CA ALA A 249 3.04 28.56 -13.81
C ALA A 249 2.97 29.82 -14.68
N GLY A 250 1.84 30.05 -15.37
CA GLY A 250 1.66 31.21 -16.26
C GLY A 250 2.57 31.20 -17.50
N ARG A 251 3.11 30.04 -17.86
CA ARG A 251 4.02 29.85 -19.02
C ARG A 251 3.82 28.46 -19.61
N ASP A 252 4.23 28.31 -20.87
CA ASP A 252 4.25 27.00 -21.54
C ASP A 252 5.18 26.02 -20.81
N GLY A 253 4.76 24.75 -20.72
CA GLY A 253 5.50 23.68 -20.08
C GLY A 253 6.04 22.64 -21.06
N PRO A 254 6.86 21.70 -20.57
CA PRO A 254 7.43 20.63 -21.38
C PRO A 254 6.41 19.57 -21.79
N PHE A 255 5.16 19.71 -21.35
CA PHE A 255 4.11 18.71 -21.54
C PHE A 255 3.52 18.72 -22.95
N LYS A 256 3.13 17.54 -23.42
CA LYS A 256 2.44 17.35 -24.70
C LYS A 256 0.93 17.38 -24.50
N ASN A 257 0.20 17.72 -25.56
CA ASN A 257 -1.23 17.50 -25.69
C ASN A 257 -1.50 16.28 -26.58
N ASP A 258 -2.57 15.59 -26.32
CA ASP A 258 -3.12 14.56 -27.16
C ASP A 258 -4.44 15.08 -27.80
N PRO A 259 -4.49 15.31 -29.11
CA PRO A 259 -5.68 15.89 -29.76
C PRO A 259 -6.93 15.03 -29.60
N HIS A 260 -6.77 13.70 -29.53
CA HIS A 260 -7.89 12.80 -29.31
C HIS A 260 -8.46 12.98 -27.91
N TRP A 261 -7.61 13.00 -26.89
CA TRP A 261 -8.00 13.22 -25.50
C TRP A 261 -8.60 14.62 -25.26
N GLU A 262 -8.04 15.64 -25.88
CA GLU A 262 -8.61 16.99 -25.81
C GLU A 262 -10.02 17.05 -26.43
N SER A 263 -10.29 16.26 -27.48
CA SER A 263 -11.62 16.18 -28.09
C SER A 263 -12.66 15.47 -27.22
N MET A 264 -12.22 14.52 -26.38
CA MET A 264 -13.11 13.82 -25.43
C MET A 264 -13.43 14.66 -24.21
N LEU A 265 -12.52 15.57 -23.84
CA LEU A 265 -12.64 16.37 -22.65
C LEU A 265 -13.65 17.52 -22.83
N ASN A 266 -14.76 17.49 -22.09
CA ASN A 266 -15.66 18.63 -22.06
C ASN A 266 -15.00 19.81 -21.32
N ALA A 267 -14.76 20.90 -22.04
CA ALA A 267 -14.02 22.06 -21.52
C ALA A 267 -14.69 22.72 -20.30
N THR A 268 -16.02 22.65 -20.21
CA THR A 268 -16.79 23.28 -19.12
C THR A 268 -16.97 22.35 -17.93
N THR A 269 -17.38 21.09 -18.18
CA THR A 269 -17.73 20.15 -17.11
C THR A 269 -16.57 19.23 -16.72
N ARG A 270 -15.47 19.26 -17.44
CA ARG A 270 -14.30 18.34 -17.28
C ARG A 270 -14.64 16.85 -17.42
N ARG A 271 -15.86 16.53 -17.81
CA ARG A 271 -16.28 15.14 -18.00
C ARG A 271 -15.66 14.56 -19.27
N MET A 272 -15.09 13.38 -19.11
CA MET A 272 -14.56 12.55 -20.21
C MET A 272 -15.50 11.38 -20.53
N LEU A 273 -16.07 10.76 -19.50
CA LEU A 273 -16.95 9.62 -19.64
C LEU A 273 -18.05 9.66 -18.57
N SER A 274 -19.30 9.56 -18.98
CA SER A 274 -20.42 9.33 -18.05
C SER A 274 -20.55 7.83 -17.79
N HIS A 275 -20.58 7.44 -16.52
CA HIS A 275 -20.70 6.05 -16.10
C HIS A 275 -22.03 5.82 -15.39
N SER A 276 -22.71 4.71 -15.69
CA SER A 276 -24.05 4.42 -15.19
C SER A 276 -24.11 3.56 -13.93
N SER A 277 -22.96 3.10 -13.40
CA SER A 277 -22.90 2.16 -12.27
C SER A 277 -22.69 2.86 -10.91
N GLY A 278 -23.46 3.90 -10.65
CA GLY A 278 -23.41 4.65 -9.39
C GLY A 278 -22.21 5.59 -9.27
N ALA A 279 -21.97 6.10 -8.06
CA ALA A 279 -20.82 6.98 -7.78
C ALA A 279 -19.49 6.24 -7.98
N VAL A 280 -18.54 6.88 -8.64
CA VAL A 280 -17.20 6.32 -8.87
C VAL A 280 -16.42 6.36 -7.55
N ARG A 281 -15.89 5.22 -7.12
CA ARG A 281 -15.15 5.08 -5.84
C ARG A 281 -13.65 4.92 -6.04
N TYR A 282 -13.24 4.16 -7.06
CA TYR A 282 -11.82 3.86 -7.29
C TYR A 282 -11.49 3.93 -8.78
N LEU A 283 -10.33 4.50 -9.06
CA LEU A 283 -9.66 4.45 -10.36
C LEU A 283 -8.33 3.74 -10.18
N MET A 284 -8.03 2.78 -11.04
CA MET A 284 -6.81 1.97 -10.93
C MET A 284 -6.24 1.68 -12.31
N HIS A 285 -4.92 1.84 -12.48
CA HIS A 285 -4.25 1.26 -13.64
C HIS A 285 -4.16 -0.25 -13.50
N VAL A 286 -4.23 -0.93 -14.63
CA VAL A 286 -3.93 -2.35 -14.73
C VAL A 286 -2.41 -2.54 -14.71
N PRO A 287 -1.84 -3.33 -13.78
CA PRO A 287 -0.40 -3.57 -13.73
C PRO A 287 0.11 -4.27 -15.00
N GLY A 288 1.35 -3.96 -15.40
CA GLY A 288 2.05 -4.65 -16.50
C GLY A 288 1.47 -4.46 -17.90
N ASN A 289 0.46 -3.61 -18.08
CA ASN A 289 -0.13 -3.34 -19.37
C ASN A 289 0.49 -2.08 -20.01
N THR A 290 1.14 -2.24 -21.16
CA THR A 290 1.74 -1.14 -21.92
C THR A 290 0.70 -0.12 -22.44
N GLY A 291 -0.58 -0.48 -22.46
CA GLY A 291 -1.69 0.39 -22.85
C GLY A 291 -2.31 1.19 -21.70
N ALA A 292 -1.87 0.95 -20.47
CA ALA A 292 -2.35 1.60 -19.26
C ALA A 292 -3.89 1.58 -19.10
N ASP A 293 -4.52 0.43 -19.37
CA ASP A 293 -5.97 0.28 -19.17
C ASP A 293 -6.39 0.72 -17.76
N VAL A 294 -7.60 1.26 -17.66
CA VAL A 294 -8.12 1.82 -16.41
C VAL A 294 -9.30 1.00 -15.92
N LEU A 295 -9.20 0.45 -14.73
CA LEU A 295 -10.33 -0.13 -14.01
C LEU A 295 -11.05 1.00 -13.25
N LEU A 296 -12.27 1.29 -13.69
CA LEU A 296 -13.18 2.22 -13.04
C LEU A 296 -14.17 1.43 -12.19
N VAL A 297 -14.21 1.73 -10.89
CA VAL A 297 -15.06 1.03 -9.92
C VAL A 297 -16.08 1.99 -9.35
N GLY A 298 -17.35 1.70 -9.60
CA GLY A 298 -18.48 2.44 -9.02
C GLY A 298 -19.09 1.73 -7.80
N SER A 299 -20.06 2.37 -7.18
CA SER A 299 -20.80 1.80 -6.04
C SER A 299 -21.64 0.57 -6.42
N GLU A 300 -22.09 0.46 -7.66
CA GLU A 300 -23.01 -0.57 -8.15
C GLU A 300 -22.42 -1.42 -9.28
N GLY A 301 -21.13 -1.28 -9.58
CA GLY A 301 -20.46 -2.03 -10.61
C GLY A 301 -19.07 -1.50 -10.94
N PHE A 302 -18.43 -2.10 -11.91
CA PHE A 302 -17.13 -1.68 -12.39
C PHE A 302 -16.98 -1.96 -13.89
N VAL A 303 -16.02 -1.31 -14.52
CA VAL A 303 -15.75 -1.44 -15.95
C VAL A 303 -14.26 -1.35 -16.20
N LEU A 304 -13.75 -2.19 -17.11
CA LEU A 304 -12.41 -2.02 -17.66
C LEU A 304 -12.49 -1.13 -18.89
N LEU A 305 -11.77 -0.03 -18.86
CA LEU A 305 -11.66 0.92 -19.96
C LEU A 305 -10.34 0.71 -20.70
N ASP A 306 -10.41 0.79 -22.03
CA ASP A 306 -9.20 0.93 -22.86
C ASP A 306 -8.45 2.20 -22.46
N GLY A 307 -7.16 2.09 -22.20
CA GLY A 307 -6.37 3.20 -21.70
C GLY A 307 -6.08 4.30 -22.73
N GLN A 308 -6.48 4.13 -23.99
CA GLN A 308 -6.27 5.16 -25.03
C GLN A 308 -7.58 5.80 -25.48
N GLU A 309 -8.61 4.95 -25.70
CA GLU A 309 -9.89 5.37 -26.21
C GLU A 309 -10.92 5.61 -25.11
N LEU A 310 -10.63 5.23 -23.86
CA LEU A 310 -11.55 5.21 -22.73
C LEU A 310 -12.87 4.49 -23.03
N THR A 311 -12.86 3.59 -24.01
CA THR A 311 -14.01 2.74 -24.35
C THR A 311 -14.07 1.53 -23.47
N PRO A 312 -15.26 1.06 -23.06
CA PRO A 312 -15.39 -0.15 -22.27
C PRO A 312 -14.90 -1.39 -23.05
N ARG A 313 -13.90 -2.08 -22.50
CA ARG A 313 -13.49 -3.40 -23.00
C ARG A 313 -14.49 -4.47 -22.59
N TRP A 314 -14.92 -4.42 -21.33
CA TRP A 314 -15.98 -5.25 -20.79
C TRP A 314 -16.60 -4.60 -19.55
N THR A 315 -17.83 -4.97 -19.28
CA THR A 315 -18.58 -4.60 -18.06
C THR A 315 -19.21 -5.86 -17.50
N PRO A 316 -18.91 -6.30 -16.28
CA PRO A 316 -19.55 -7.45 -15.68
C PRO A 316 -21.00 -7.14 -15.31
N LYS A 317 -21.76 -8.17 -14.99
CA LYS A 317 -23.08 -8.00 -14.38
C LYS A 317 -22.91 -7.28 -13.02
N ALA A 318 -23.93 -6.51 -12.65
CA ALA A 318 -23.93 -5.66 -11.44
C ALA A 318 -23.27 -6.35 -10.23
N ALA A 319 -22.39 -5.63 -9.56
CA ALA A 319 -21.69 -6.08 -8.37
C ALA A 319 -21.62 -4.93 -7.37
N HIS A 320 -21.94 -5.20 -6.11
CA HIS A 320 -21.72 -4.26 -5.01
C HIS A 320 -20.29 -4.41 -4.52
N VAL A 321 -19.40 -3.53 -4.97
CA VAL A 321 -17.99 -3.56 -4.61
C VAL A 321 -17.82 -2.99 -3.20
N LEU A 322 -17.34 -3.83 -2.28
CA LEU A 322 -17.18 -3.47 -0.88
C LEU A 322 -15.88 -2.67 -0.62
N ARG A 323 -14.80 -3.03 -1.31
CA ARG A 323 -13.46 -2.48 -1.11
C ARG A 323 -12.72 -2.32 -2.43
N LYS A 324 -11.59 -1.60 -2.37
CA LYS A 324 -10.67 -1.47 -3.51
C LYS A 324 -10.27 -2.86 -4.02
N PRO A 325 -10.48 -3.17 -5.30
CA PRO A 325 -10.04 -4.42 -5.90
C PRO A 325 -8.53 -4.59 -5.85
N ILE A 326 -8.08 -5.84 -5.90
CA ILE A 326 -6.67 -6.18 -6.07
C ILE A 326 -6.46 -6.94 -7.38
N PHE A 327 -5.22 -6.97 -7.84
CA PHE A 327 -4.83 -7.74 -9.02
C PHE A 327 -4.00 -8.96 -8.60
N GLY A 328 -4.01 -10.00 -9.44
CA GLY A 328 -3.17 -11.17 -9.23
C GLY A 328 -3.42 -12.24 -10.31
N HIS A 329 -2.54 -13.21 -10.44
CA HIS A 329 -2.62 -14.23 -11.45
C HIS A 329 -3.41 -15.44 -10.95
N TYR A 330 -4.63 -15.64 -11.46
CA TYR A 330 -5.41 -16.84 -11.19
C TYR A 330 -4.96 -18.02 -12.06
N LYS A 331 -4.71 -17.77 -13.35
CA LYS A 331 -4.04 -18.69 -14.28
C LYS A 331 -2.59 -18.26 -14.48
N PRO A 332 -1.70 -19.16 -14.92
CA PRO A 332 -0.33 -18.78 -15.22
C PRO A 332 -0.28 -17.59 -16.19
N ASP A 333 0.52 -16.59 -15.85
CA ASP A 333 0.77 -15.38 -16.64
C ASP A 333 -0.49 -14.62 -17.12
N THR A 334 -1.67 -14.94 -16.54
CA THR A 334 -2.93 -14.26 -16.86
C THR A 334 -3.41 -13.49 -15.64
N LEU A 335 -3.39 -12.17 -15.75
CA LEU A 335 -3.81 -11.28 -14.67
C LEU A 335 -5.34 -11.36 -14.51
N ALA A 336 -5.79 -11.37 -13.27
CA ALA A 336 -7.18 -11.33 -12.88
C ALA A 336 -7.44 -10.11 -11.97
N VAL A 337 -8.64 -9.58 -12.05
CA VAL A 337 -9.18 -8.63 -11.07
C VAL A 337 -9.90 -9.41 -9.99
N VAL A 338 -9.57 -9.13 -8.74
CA VAL A 338 -10.19 -9.76 -7.57
C VAL A 338 -11.05 -8.74 -6.85
N VAL A 339 -12.34 -8.99 -6.80
CA VAL A 339 -13.35 -8.07 -6.30
C VAL A 339 -14.06 -8.68 -5.10
N GLU A 340 -14.12 -7.91 -4.02
CA GLU A 340 -14.98 -8.24 -2.88
C GLU A 340 -16.38 -7.71 -3.12
N ASN A 341 -17.32 -8.62 -3.38
CA ASN A 341 -18.70 -8.33 -3.74
C ASN A 341 -19.66 -8.73 -2.60
N GLY A 342 -20.64 -7.91 -2.30
CA GLY A 342 -21.66 -8.27 -1.32
C GLY A 342 -22.32 -7.09 -0.60
N THR A 343 -23.05 -7.43 0.48
CA THR A 343 -23.72 -6.45 1.35
C THR A 343 -23.63 -6.89 2.82
N GLY A 344 -23.35 -5.95 3.69
CA GLY A 344 -23.19 -6.23 5.14
C GLY A 344 -22.06 -7.24 5.39
N THR A 345 -22.37 -8.31 6.11
CA THR A 345 -21.41 -9.39 6.41
C THR A 345 -21.33 -10.46 5.31
N ASN A 346 -22.32 -10.49 4.41
CA ASN A 346 -22.37 -11.47 3.33
C ASN A 346 -21.47 -11.01 2.17
N ARG A 347 -20.33 -11.67 2.01
CA ARG A 347 -19.31 -11.33 1.05
C ARG A 347 -18.91 -12.51 0.20
N GLN A 348 -18.73 -12.25 -1.09
CA GLN A 348 -18.11 -13.14 -2.07
C GLN A 348 -16.85 -12.51 -2.64
N ILE A 349 -15.81 -13.29 -2.78
CA ILE A 349 -14.58 -12.91 -3.50
C ILE A 349 -14.74 -13.43 -4.94
N LEU A 350 -14.77 -12.50 -5.89
CA LEU A 350 -14.89 -12.81 -7.31
C LEU A 350 -13.53 -12.66 -7.99
N PHE A 351 -13.07 -13.69 -8.67
CA PHE A 351 -11.89 -13.64 -9.54
C PHE A 351 -12.38 -13.49 -10.97
N LEU A 352 -12.03 -12.39 -11.62
CA LEU A 352 -12.45 -12.11 -13.00
C LEU A 352 -11.24 -12.09 -13.92
N ASP A 353 -11.36 -12.76 -15.03
CA ASP A 353 -10.37 -12.71 -16.10
C ASP A 353 -10.26 -11.28 -16.64
N LEU A 354 -9.05 -10.72 -16.59
CA LEU A 354 -8.86 -9.33 -16.99
C LEU A 354 -9.16 -9.07 -18.46
N GLY A 355 -8.90 -10.03 -19.34
CA GLY A 355 -9.14 -9.89 -20.79
C GLY A 355 -10.60 -9.91 -21.19
N THR A 356 -11.42 -10.67 -20.46
CA THR A 356 -12.82 -10.97 -20.87
C THR A 356 -13.88 -10.52 -19.85
N GLY A 357 -13.51 -10.21 -18.62
CA GLY A 357 -14.43 -9.94 -17.51
C GLY A 357 -15.19 -11.19 -17.02
N ALA A 358 -14.87 -12.38 -17.51
CA ALA A 358 -15.54 -13.61 -17.12
C ALA A 358 -15.14 -14.03 -15.70
N VAL A 359 -16.10 -14.52 -14.91
CA VAL A 359 -15.83 -15.04 -13.56
C VAL A 359 -15.07 -16.37 -13.67
N LEU A 360 -13.84 -16.40 -13.16
CA LEU A 360 -12.98 -17.59 -13.09
C LEU A 360 -13.28 -18.43 -11.85
N CYS A 361 -13.54 -17.76 -10.73
CA CYS A 361 -13.80 -18.39 -9.44
C CYS A 361 -14.62 -17.43 -8.56
N SER A 362 -15.44 -18.02 -7.68
CA SER A 362 -16.17 -17.29 -6.64
C SER A 362 -16.01 -18.03 -5.31
N LEU A 363 -15.61 -17.29 -4.26
CA LEU A 363 -15.44 -17.82 -2.91
C LEU A 363 -16.42 -17.10 -1.98
N ALA A 364 -17.25 -17.85 -1.26
CA ALA A 364 -18.04 -17.28 -0.18
C ALA A 364 -17.15 -17.13 1.07
N LEU A 365 -16.90 -15.90 1.47
CA LEU A 365 -16.07 -15.57 2.64
C LEU A 365 -16.68 -14.41 3.42
N PRO A 366 -17.62 -14.67 4.34
CA PRO A 366 -18.22 -13.63 5.17
C PRO A 366 -17.16 -12.80 5.92
N SER A 367 -17.40 -11.51 6.05
CA SER A 367 -16.50 -10.61 6.78
C SER A 367 -17.26 -9.47 7.42
N LEU A 368 -16.65 -8.82 8.41
CA LEU A 368 -17.20 -7.61 8.99
C LEU A 368 -16.98 -6.41 8.04
N PRO A 369 -17.90 -5.44 8.07
CA PRO A 369 -17.67 -4.15 7.43
C PRO A 369 -16.42 -3.46 7.97
N GLY A 370 -15.71 -2.68 7.15
CA GLY A 370 -14.54 -1.91 7.57
C GLY A 370 -13.27 -2.71 7.87
N GLY A 371 -13.24 -4.03 7.63
CA GLY A 371 -12.01 -4.82 7.82
C GLY A 371 -10.90 -4.43 6.84
N PRO A 372 -9.66 -4.91 7.07
CA PRO A 372 -8.49 -4.53 6.26
C PRO A 372 -8.58 -4.97 4.80
N LEU A 373 -7.78 -4.34 3.94
CA LEU A 373 -7.70 -4.69 2.53
C LEU A 373 -7.14 -6.10 2.33
N SER A 374 -7.49 -6.71 1.22
CA SER A 374 -6.89 -7.97 0.76
C SER A 374 -5.56 -7.70 0.07
N ALA A 375 -4.71 -8.73 0.00
CA ALA A 375 -3.41 -8.65 -0.66
C ALA A 375 -3.16 -9.86 -1.57
N SER A 376 -2.22 -9.74 -2.50
CA SER A 376 -1.77 -10.83 -3.36
C SER A 376 -0.25 -10.81 -3.51
N LEU A 377 0.34 -11.99 -3.67
CA LEU A 377 1.77 -12.15 -3.95
C LEU A 377 2.00 -13.13 -5.09
N PRO A 378 2.80 -12.77 -6.10
CA PRO A 378 3.12 -13.67 -7.20
C PRO A 378 3.94 -14.87 -6.72
N THR A 379 3.58 -16.05 -7.23
CA THR A 379 4.25 -17.32 -6.95
C THR A 379 5.10 -17.79 -8.13
N ALA A 380 6.05 -18.68 -7.87
CA ALA A 380 7.00 -19.15 -8.88
C ALA A 380 6.36 -20.00 -10.00
N ASP A 381 5.14 -20.48 -9.80
CA ASP A 381 4.32 -21.18 -10.79
C ASP A 381 3.50 -20.23 -11.70
N HIS A 382 3.86 -18.94 -11.72
CA HIS A 382 3.22 -17.89 -12.51
C HIS A 382 1.77 -17.60 -12.16
N ARG A 383 1.38 -17.94 -10.92
CA ARG A 383 0.11 -17.55 -10.29
C ARG A 383 0.35 -16.58 -9.15
N SER A 384 -0.70 -16.31 -8.37
CA SER A 384 -0.59 -15.55 -7.13
C SER A 384 -1.23 -16.31 -5.97
N ALA A 385 -0.64 -16.15 -4.80
CA ALA A 385 -1.31 -16.43 -3.54
C ALA A 385 -2.09 -15.19 -3.13
N PHE A 386 -3.29 -15.38 -2.62
CA PHE A 386 -4.20 -14.31 -2.20
C PHE A 386 -4.48 -14.42 -0.70
N PHE A 387 -4.55 -13.27 -0.05
CA PHE A 387 -4.76 -13.15 1.38
C PHE A 387 -6.02 -12.33 1.65
N PHE A 388 -6.97 -12.92 2.38
CA PHE A 388 -8.27 -12.31 2.66
C PHE A 388 -8.55 -12.34 4.15
N TRP A 389 -9.17 -11.28 4.64
CA TRP A 389 -9.71 -11.24 5.99
C TRP A 389 -11.17 -11.69 5.99
N GLY A 390 -11.54 -12.55 6.90
CA GLY A 390 -12.91 -13.07 7.02
C GLY A 390 -13.30 -13.28 8.48
N LEU A 391 -14.53 -13.75 8.71
CA LEU A 391 -14.96 -14.14 10.04
C LEU A 391 -14.23 -15.42 10.46
N HIS A 392 -13.93 -15.50 11.75
CA HIS A 392 -13.39 -16.70 12.35
C HIS A 392 -14.44 -17.84 12.31
N GLU A 393 -13.97 -19.08 12.15
CA GLU A 393 -14.82 -20.28 12.12
C GLU A 393 -15.95 -20.28 11.08
N LEU A 394 -15.57 -20.19 9.80
CA LEU A 394 -16.49 -20.45 8.70
C LEU A 394 -17.19 -21.80 8.89
N GLY A 395 -18.51 -21.77 9.13
CA GLY A 395 -19.35 -22.97 9.24
C GLY A 395 -19.60 -23.48 10.68
N SER A 396 -19.10 -22.84 11.73
CA SER A 396 -19.51 -23.16 13.09
C SER A 396 -20.73 -22.33 13.50
N THR A 397 -21.76 -22.99 14.01
CA THR A 397 -22.98 -22.36 14.55
C THR A 397 -22.87 -21.98 16.03
N SER A 398 -21.68 -22.04 16.61
CA SER A 398 -21.49 -21.71 18.02
C SER A 398 -21.41 -20.19 18.20
N GLU A 399 -22.50 -19.60 18.66
CA GLU A 399 -22.52 -18.30 19.31
C GLU A 399 -21.64 -18.40 20.56
N THR A 400 -20.38 -17.96 20.47
CA THR A 400 -19.55 -17.77 21.65
C THR A 400 -20.07 -16.54 22.40
N GLU A 401 -20.40 -16.74 23.68
CA GLU A 401 -21.01 -15.77 24.61
C GLU A 401 -20.19 -14.49 24.90
N THR A 402 -19.04 -14.31 24.26
CA THR A 402 -18.24 -13.08 24.36
C THR A 402 -18.30 -12.34 23.01
N GLY A 403 -19.09 -11.28 22.97
CA GLY A 403 -19.48 -10.52 21.76
C GLY A 403 -18.37 -9.78 20.99
N GLU A 404 -17.12 -10.22 21.05
CA GLU A 404 -16.04 -9.67 20.23
C GLU A 404 -15.89 -10.45 18.93
N ALA A 405 -16.22 -9.78 17.83
CA ALA A 405 -16.04 -10.32 16.50
C ALA A 405 -14.56 -10.51 16.19
N ARG A 406 -14.16 -11.75 15.89
CA ARG A 406 -12.77 -12.10 15.55
C ARG A 406 -12.57 -12.14 14.06
N HIS A 407 -11.45 -11.56 13.62
CA HIS A 407 -11.00 -11.59 12.23
C HIS A 407 -10.00 -12.72 12.04
N SER A 408 -10.17 -13.51 10.98
CA SER A 408 -9.18 -14.50 10.56
C SER A 408 -8.58 -14.15 9.21
N LEU A 409 -7.28 -14.38 9.09
CA LEU A 409 -6.54 -14.27 7.85
C LEU A 409 -6.58 -15.59 7.09
N TYR A 410 -7.16 -15.59 5.92
CA TYR A 410 -7.25 -16.73 5.02
C TYR A 410 -6.31 -16.57 3.83
N MET A 411 -5.64 -17.66 3.48
CA MET A 411 -4.82 -17.76 2.27
C MET A 411 -5.51 -18.66 1.25
N PHE A 412 -5.53 -18.21 0.01
CA PHE A 412 -6.03 -18.94 -1.15
C PHE A 412 -4.95 -19.06 -2.22
N HIS A 413 -4.89 -20.20 -2.90
CA HIS A 413 -4.05 -20.39 -4.08
C HIS A 413 -4.82 -21.12 -5.18
N PRO A 414 -4.77 -20.65 -6.45
CA PRO A 414 -5.58 -21.20 -7.53
C PRO A 414 -5.32 -22.67 -7.88
N THR A 415 -4.19 -23.24 -7.48
CA THR A 415 -3.94 -24.70 -7.63
C THR A 415 -4.79 -25.56 -6.70
N LEU A 416 -5.39 -24.94 -5.67
CA LEU A 416 -6.28 -25.58 -4.71
C LEU A 416 -7.60 -24.79 -4.62
N PRO A 417 -8.41 -24.76 -5.69
CA PRO A 417 -9.52 -23.81 -5.85
C PRO A 417 -10.69 -24.04 -4.88
N ARG A 418 -10.69 -25.15 -4.15
CA ARG A 418 -11.73 -25.49 -3.16
C ARG A 418 -11.25 -25.46 -1.74
N VAL A 419 -10.14 -24.77 -1.46
CA VAL A 419 -9.52 -24.75 -0.14
C VAL A 419 -9.12 -23.34 0.23
N LEU A 420 -9.42 -22.97 1.47
CA LEU A 420 -8.83 -21.83 2.16
C LEU A 420 -7.98 -22.35 3.33
N LEU A 421 -6.85 -21.71 3.55
CA LEU A 421 -6.00 -21.98 4.69
C LEU A 421 -6.15 -20.85 5.70
N GLU A 422 -6.70 -21.09 6.87
CA GLU A 422 -6.80 -20.11 7.95
C GLU A 422 -5.49 -20.03 8.71
N LEU A 423 -4.76 -18.94 8.49
CA LEU A 423 -3.39 -18.76 8.98
C LEU A 423 -3.31 -18.18 10.38
N ALA A 424 -4.19 -17.25 10.70
CA ALA A 424 -4.15 -16.51 11.96
C ALA A 424 -5.53 -16.01 12.35
N ASN A 425 -5.75 -15.86 13.64
CA ASN A 425 -6.93 -15.26 14.23
C ASN A 425 -6.53 -14.04 15.07
N VAL A 426 -7.18 -12.90 14.84
CA VAL A 426 -6.85 -11.62 15.45
C VAL A 426 -8.10 -11.03 16.08
N SER A 427 -8.02 -10.71 17.37
CA SER A 427 -9.10 -10.08 18.14
C SER A 427 -8.92 -8.57 18.29
N THR A 428 -7.71 -8.05 18.05
CA THR A 428 -7.42 -6.63 18.12
C THR A 428 -7.85 -5.91 16.84
N HIS A 429 -8.12 -4.62 16.94
CA HIS A 429 -8.43 -3.79 15.77
C HIS A 429 -7.24 -3.72 14.83
N ILE A 430 -7.48 -4.07 13.55
CA ILE A 430 -6.47 -4.05 12.51
C ILE A 430 -6.54 -2.70 11.79
N VAL A 431 -5.44 -1.96 11.85
CA VAL A 431 -5.31 -0.65 11.21
C VAL A 431 -4.85 -0.79 9.77
N ALA A 432 -3.77 -1.55 9.55
CA ALA A 432 -3.24 -1.80 8.23
C ALA A 432 -2.71 -3.23 8.09
N PHE A 433 -2.70 -3.73 6.86
CA PHE A 433 -2.24 -5.07 6.51
C PHE A 433 -1.55 -5.05 5.16
N ASP A 434 -0.46 -5.80 5.04
CA ASP A 434 0.17 -6.08 3.77
C ASP A 434 0.79 -7.48 3.74
N ALA A 435 0.89 -8.05 2.53
CA ALA A 435 1.59 -9.31 2.29
C ALA A 435 2.84 -9.04 1.46
N VAL A 436 3.98 -9.49 1.94
CA VAL A 436 5.29 -9.14 1.40
C VAL A 436 6.15 -10.35 1.09
N LEU A 437 7.06 -10.19 0.13
CA LEU A 437 8.06 -11.21 -0.17
C LEU A 437 9.17 -11.20 0.89
N PHE A 438 9.41 -12.34 1.53
CA PHE A 438 10.59 -12.55 2.35
C PHE A 438 11.75 -13.04 1.48
N GLU A 439 12.53 -12.11 0.95
CA GLU A 439 13.52 -12.34 -0.09
C GLU A 439 14.56 -13.43 0.20
N PRO A 440 15.19 -13.50 1.39
CA PRO A 440 16.24 -14.46 1.64
C PRO A 440 15.83 -15.92 1.41
N SER A 441 14.54 -16.24 1.54
CA SER A 441 14.04 -17.60 1.39
C SER A 441 12.98 -17.77 0.30
N ARG A 442 12.59 -16.69 -0.38
CA ARG A 442 11.49 -16.65 -1.36
C ARG A 442 10.18 -17.22 -0.81
N HIS A 443 9.86 -16.84 0.43
CA HIS A 443 8.58 -17.14 1.08
C HIS A 443 7.77 -15.86 1.25
N ALA A 444 6.46 -16.01 1.47
CA ALA A 444 5.63 -14.90 1.89
C ALA A 444 5.80 -14.63 3.39
N ALA A 445 5.70 -13.37 3.74
CA ALA A 445 5.39 -12.90 5.08
C ALA A 445 4.20 -11.96 5.00
N TYR A 446 3.43 -11.83 6.07
CA TYR A 446 2.49 -10.73 6.19
C TYR A 446 2.90 -9.78 7.32
N ILE A 447 2.48 -8.54 7.16
CA ILE A 447 2.68 -7.47 8.14
C ILE A 447 1.32 -6.99 8.57
N LEU A 448 1.14 -6.87 9.87
CA LEU A 448 -0.09 -6.45 10.51
C LEU A 448 0.21 -5.31 11.47
N LEU A 449 -0.46 -4.19 11.27
CA LEU A 449 -0.47 -3.05 12.16
C LEU A 449 -1.78 -3.07 12.93
N THR A 450 -1.71 -3.19 14.24
CA THR A 450 -2.88 -3.18 15.13
C THR A 450 -2.82 -2.02 16.10
N GLY A 451 -3.97 -1.53 16.51
CA GLY A 451 -4.08 -0.39 17.41
C GLY A 451 -5.44 -0.31 18.09
N PRO A 452 -5.72 0.75 18.83
CA PRO A 452 -7.03 0.97 19.43
C PRO A 452 -8.12 1.14 18.36
N ALA A 453 -9.31 0.63 18.62
CA ALA A 453 -10.46 0.78 17.71
C ALA A 453 -11.01 2.21 17.69
N ASP A 454 -10.85 2.94 18.79
CA ASP A 454 -11.19 4.35 18.92
C ASP A 454 -9.92 5.18 18.78
N SER A 455 -9.92 6.09 17.82
CA SER A 455 -8.79 6.98 17.54
C SER A 455 -8.45 7.95 18.68
N GLU A 456 -9.39 8.19 19.59
CA GLU A 456 -9.20 9.07 20.73
C GLU A 456 -8.81 8.32 22.02
N ALA A 457 -8.93 6.98 22.03
CA ALA A 457 -8.57 6.18 23.18
C ALA A 457 -7.09 5.80 23.15
N PRO A 458 -6.35 6.00 24.27
CA PRO A 458 -4.99 5.52 24.35
C PRO A 458 -4.96 3.98 24.32
N GLY A 459 -4.05 3.41 23.54
CA GLY A 459 -3.94 1.98 23.40
C GLY A 459 -2.59 1.52 22.87
N LEU A 460 -2.36 0.22 22.95
CA LEU A 460 -1.15 -0.41 22.47
C LEU A 460 -1.19 -0.50 20.95
N VAL A 461 -0.15 0.01 20.29
CA VAL A 461 0.11 -0.22 18.87
C VAL A 461 1.14 -1.32 18.73
N SER A 462 0.84 -2.28 17.88
CA SER A 462 1.76 -3.38 17.59
C SER A 462 1.94 -3.57 16.10
N VAL A 463 3.19 -3.72 15.68
CA VAL A 463 3.56 -4.19 14.35
C VAL A 463 3.96 -5.65 14.46
N ILE A 464 3.29 -6.51 13.73
CA ILE A 464 3.52 -7.95 13.75
C ILE A 464 3.90 -8.39 12.34
N LYS A 465 5.01 -9.09 12.21
CA LYS A 465 5.43 -9.72 10.95
C LYS A 465 5.57 -11.23 11.14
N HIS A 466 4.81 -12.00 10.38
CA HIS A 466 4.85 -13.46 10.40
C HIS A 466 5.23 -14.03 9.04
N LYS A 467 6.10 -15.03 9.04
CA LYS A 467 6.37 -15.84 7.86
C LYS A 467 5.22 -16.82 7.65
N VAL A 468 4.58 -16.76 6.50
CA VAL A 468 3.44 -17.63 6.16
C VAL A 468 3.82 -19.11 6.28
N ARG A 469 5.01 -19.49 5.83
CA ARG A 469 5.49 -20.87 5.90
C ARG A 469 5.45 -21.46 7.32
N ASP A 470 5.76 -20.65 8.32
CA ASP A 470 5.86 -21.12 9.71
C ASP A 470 4.48 -21.29 10.36
N LEU A 471 3.45 -20.66 9.79
CA LEU A 471 2.04 -20.77 10.22
C LEU A 471 1.31 -21.93 9.55
N VAL A 472 1.71 -22.31 8.33
CA VAL A 472 1.03 -23.36 7.54
C VAL A 472 0.88 -24.68 8.29
N PRO A 473 1.86 -25.20 9.05
CA PRO A 473 1.70 -26.48 9.75
C PRO A 473 0.58 -26.50 10.81
N SER A 474 0.34 -25.38 11.46
CA SER A 474 -0.70 -25.22 12.50
C SER A 474 -2.01 -24.65 11.98
N SER A 475 -2.07 -24.28 10.68
CA SER A 475 -3.25 -23.66 10.08
C SER A 475 -4.42 -24.64 9.96
N ARG A 476 -5.63 -24.08 10.04
CA ARG A 476 -6.87 -24.84 9.78
C ARG A 476 -7.15 -24.85 8.27
N VAL A 477 -7.45 -26.05 7.76
CA VAL A 477 -7.89 -26.22 6.38
C VAL A 477 -9.41 -26.06 6.32
N VAL A 478 -9.88 -25.15 5.48
CA VAL A 478 -11.31 -24.90 5.24
C VAL A 478 -11.66 -25.38 3.84
N HIS A 479 -12.48 -26.43 3.76
CA HIS A 479 -12.94 -26.97 2.48
C HIS A 479 -14.16 -26.21 1.97
N LEU A 480 -14.17 -25.84 0.70
CA LEU A 480 -15.23 -25.11 0.03
C LEU A 480 -15.97 -26.04 -0.94
N GLY A 481 -17.17 -26.47 -0.55
CA GLY A 481 -18.03 -27.32 -1.36
C GLY A 481 -17.79 -28.84 -1.22
N GLU A 482 -18.55 -29.65 -1.96
CA GLU A 482 -18.52 -31.11 -1.92
C GLU A 482 -17.45 -31.65 -2.89
N GLY A 483 -16.79 -32.73 -2.50
CA GLY A 483 -15.77 -33.46 -3.27
C GLY A 483 -14.93 -34.36 -2.34
N GLU A 484 -14.23 -35.36 -2.88
CA GLU A 484 -13.22 -36.07 -2.12
C GLU A 484 -12.04 -35.11 -1.86
N PRO A 485 -11.84 -34.64 -0.63
CA PRO A 485 -10.77 -33.72 -0.32
C PRO A 485 -9.45 -34.48 -0.20
N ASP A 486 -8.38 -33.88 -0.73
CA ASP A 486 -7.03 -34.24 -0.26
C ASP A 486 -6.99 -34.15 1.27
N SER A 487 -6.19 -34.96 1.93
CA SER A 487 -6.03 -34.85 3.38
C SER A 487 -5.51 -33.46 3.77
N ASP A 488 -5.93 -32.95 4.92
CA ASP A 488 -5.49 -31.65 5.44
C ASP A 488 -3.94 -31.54 5.45
N GLN A 489 -3.26 -32.64 5.77
CA GLN A 489 -1.80 -32.66 5.77
C GLN A 489 -1.23 -32.50 4.36
N ALA A 490 -1.79 -33.17 3.35
CA ALA A 490 -1.36 -33.03 1.96
C ALA A 490 -1.60 -31.58 1.44
N ILE A 491 -2.67 -30.95 1.87
CA ILE A 491 -2.98 -29.56 1.56
C ILE A 491 -1.93 -28.63 2.19
N ARG A 492 -1.66 -28.76 3.51
CA ARG A 492 -0.61 -27.98 4.18
C ARG A 492 0.75 -28.18 3.54
N ASP A 493 1.09 -29.40 3.16
CA ASP A 493 2.35 -29.70 2.47
C ASP A 493 2.46 -28.99 1.13
N ARG A 494 1.37 -28.87 0.36
CA ARG A 494 1.36 -28.10 -0.90
C ARG A 494 1.58 -26.61 -0.64
N PHE A 495 0.86 -26.01 0.33
CA PHE A 495 1.06 -24.61 0.68
C PHE A 495 2.46 -24.32 1.21
N SER A 496 3.06 -25.21 1.99
CA SER A 496 4.42 -25.05 2.52
C SER A 496 5.51 -25.06 1.43
N ARG A 497 5.22 -25.69 0.28
CA ARG A 497 6.14 -25.76 -0.87
C ARG A 497 6.05 -24.56 -1.79
N LEU A 498 5.08 -23.68 -1.64
CA LEU A 498 4.96 -22.48 -2.46
C LEU A 498 6.25 -21.64 -2.36
N ARG A 499 6.67 -21.14 -3.50
CA ARG A 499 7.76 -20.18 -3.62
C ARG A 499 7.22 -18.92 -4.29
N TYR A 500 7.72 -17.81 -3.85
CA TYR A 500 7.24 -16.50 -4.26
C TYR A 500 8.30 -15.79 -5.10
N ARG A 501 7.88 -14.86 -5.92
CA ARG A 501 8.76 -14.02 -6.75
C ARG A 501 8.43 -12.55 -6.54
N ARG A 502 9.34 -11.66 -6.93
CA ARG A 502 9.01 -10.22 -7.04
C ARG A 502 7.99 -10.03 -8.16
N GLU A 503 7.15 -9.04 -8.04
CA GLU A 503 6.44 -8.47 -9.18
C GLU A 503 7.46 -7.95 -10.19
N ALA A 504 7.22 -8.21 -11.46
CA ALA A 504 8.10 -7.82 -12.56
C ALA A 504 7.90 -6.37 -12.95
#